data_5a0a0dbd1febd487cbf55638ca5c8c25
#
_entry.id   5a0a0dbd1febd487cbf55638ca5c8c25
#
_cell.length_a   1.000
_cell.length_b   1.000
_cell.length_c   1.000
_cell.angle_alpha   90.00
_cell.angle_beta   90.00
_cell.angle_gamma   90.00
#
_symmetry.space_group_name_H-M   'P 1'
#
loop_
_entity.id
_entity.type
_entity.pdbx_description
1 polymer ?
#
loop_
_entity_poly.entity_id
_entity_poly.type
_entity_poly.pdbx_seq_one_letter_code
_entity_poly.pdbx_strand_id
1 'polypeptide(L)' 'MREVNVGALIRLKGARPHLTAQQYRTLRGQVLAGDPDGAMRGLRKLLLLQGTNAVKNKK' A
#
# COMPACT_ATOMS: atom_id res chain seq x y z
N MET A 1 8.87 -2.14 -22.99
CA MET A 1 8.27 -1.45 -22.23
C MET A 1 7.74 -2.11 -21.11
N ARG A 2 7.73 -1.54 -19.99
CA ARG A 2 7.29 -2.19 -18.94
C ARG A 2 5.93 -1.87 -18.69
N GLU A 3 5.19 -2.73 -18.30
CA GLU A 3 3.87 -2.49 -18.01
C GLU A 3 3.69 -2.09 -16.61
N VAL A 4 2.89 -1.09 -16.36
CA VAL A 4 2.63 -0.64 -15.02
C VAL A 4 1.44 -1.44 -14.55
N ASN A 5 1.51 -1.95 -13.35
CA ASN A 5 0.41 -2.73 -12.81
C ASN A 5 -0.68 -1.79 -12.32
N VAL A 6 -1.64 -1.54 -13.18
CA VAL A 6 -2.73 -0.64 -12.89
C VAL A 6 -3.56 -1.11 -11.69
N GLY A 7 -3.74 -2.42 -11.58
CA GLY A 7 -4.50 -2.95 -10.45
C GLY A 7 -3.86 -2.60 -9.12
N ALA A 8 -2.54 -2.67 -9.07
CA ALA A 8 -1.83 -2.35 -7.85
C ALA A 8 -1.97 -0.87 -7.54
N LEU A 9 -1.91 -0.03 -8.56
CA LEU A 9 -2.03 1.40 -8.35
C LEU A 9 -3.44 1.76 -7.88
N ILE A 10 -4.43 1.07 -8.38
CA ILE A 10 -5.80 1.33 -7.99
C ILE A 10 -5.99 0.96 -6.53
N ARG A 11 -5.42 -0.19 -6.13
CA ARG A 11 -5.53 -0.60 -4.76
C ARG A 11 -4.85 0.38 -3.86
N LEU A 12 -3.69 0.83 -4.25
CA LEU A 12 -2.92 1.76 -3.49
C LEU A 12 -3.69 3.06 -3.33
N LYS A 13 -4.31 3.50 -4.40
CA LYS A 13 -5.06 4.71 -4.38
C LYS A 13 -6.24 4.59 -3.43
N GLY A 14 -6.88 3.44 -3.40
CA GLY A 14 -7.99 3.20 -2.51
C GLY A 14 -7.55 3.21 -1.05
N ALA A 15 -6.31 2.85 -0.79
CA ALA A 15 -5.80 2.80 0.57
C ALA A 15 -5.19 4.13 0.99
N ARG A 16 -5.11 5.07 0.08
CA ARG A 16 -4.47 6.34 0.36
C ARG A 16 -4.92 7.03 1.65
N PRO A 17 -6.20 7.04 1.98
CA PRO A 17 -6.65 7.69 3.20
C PRO A 17 -6.05 7.08 4.46
N HIS A 18 -5.55 5.87 4.37
CA HIS A 18 -4.98 5.18 5.51
C HIS A 18 -3.46 5.25 5.52
N LEU A 19 -2.89 5.97 4.59
CA LEU A 19 -1.44 6.04 4.48
C LEU A 19 -0.96 7.48 4.61
N THR A 20 0.26 7.64 5.07
CA THR A 20 0.84 8.97 5.09
C THR A 20 1.27 9.23 3.65
N ALA A 21 1.53 10.47 3.35
CA ALA A 21 1.96 10.84 2.01
C ALA A 21 3.25 10.12 1.65
N GLN A 22 4.15 10.00 2.62
CA GLN A 22 5.39 9.33 2.37
C GLN A 22 5.20 7.84 2.14
N GLN A 23 4.33 7.19 2.90
CA GLN A 23 4.06 5.77 2.72
C GLN A 23 3.47 5.54 1.34
N TYR A 24 2.51 6.35 0.95
CA TYR A 24 1.87 6.22 -0.33
C TYR A 24 2.90 6.38 -1.45
N ARG A 25 3.74 7.39 -1.34
CA ARG A 25 4.74 7.66 -2.36
C ARG A 25 5.73 6.50 -2.47
N THR A 26 6.14 5.95 -1.35
CA THR A 26 7.09 4.86 -1.36
C THR A 26 6.49 3.63 -2.05
N LEU A 27 5.26 3.29 -1.70
CA LEU A 27 4.63 2.12 -2.30
C LEU A 27 4.36 2.35 -3.78
N ARG A 28 3.96 3.54 -4.13
CA ARG A 28 3.69 3.85 -5.51
C ARG A 28 4.98 3.72 -6.31
N GLY A 29 6.08 4.17 -5.75
CA GLY A 29 7.37 4.08 -6.40
C GLY A 29 7.74 2.62 -6.65
N GLN A 30 7.41 1.74 -5.72
CA GLN A 30 7.71 0.34 -5.87
C GLN A 30 6.92 -0.26 -7.04
N VAL A 31 5.65 0.10 -7.14
CA VAL A 31 4.83 -0.40 -8.22
C VAL A 31 5.39 0.07 -9.54
N LEU A 32 5.74 1.34 -9.63
CA LEU A 32 6.25 1.90 -10.87
C LEU A 32 7.63 1.34 -11.22
N ALA A 33 8.36 0.91 -10.21
CA ALA A 33 9.69 0.35 -10.45
C ALA A 33 9.60 -1.12 -10.88
N GLY A 34 8.40 -1.65 -10.98
CA GLY A 34 8.26 -3.02 -11.42
C GLY A 34 8.14 -4.03 -10.29
N ASP A 35 7.79 -3.58 -9.10
CA ASP A 35 7.66 -4.49 -7.97
C ASP A 35 6.28 -4.33 -7.32
N PRO A 36 5.22 -4.62 -8.05
CA PRO A 36 3.88 -4.48 -7.50
C PRO A 36 3.62 -5.45 -6.35
N ASP A 37 4.23 -6.62 -6.40
CA ASP A 37 4.04 -7.60 -5.35
C ASP A 37 4.62 -7.10 -4.05
N GLY A 38 5.82 -6.54 -4.10
CA GLY A 38 6.45 -6.00 -2.92
C GLY A 38 5.66 -4.83 -2.37
N ALA A 39 5.13 -4.01 -3.27
CA ALA A 39 4.36 -2.87 -2.87
C ALA A 39 3.08 -3.32 -2.18
N MET A 40 2.43 -4.35 -2.72
CA MET A 40 1.19 -4.83 -2.14
C MET A 40 1.44 -5.48 -0.79
N ARG A 41 2.56 -6.14 -0.62
CA ARG A 41 2.88 -6.75 0.65
C ARG A 41 3.11 -5.66 1.68
N GLY A 42 3.82 -4.60 1.27
CA GLY A 42 4.07 -3.48 2.16
C GLY A 42 2.77 -2.80 2.55
N LEU A 43 1.89 -2.63 1.57
CA LEU A 43 0.62 -1.98 1.80
C LEU A 43 -0.19 -2.81 2.79
N ARG A 44 -0.24 -4.12 2.57
CA ARG A 44 -0.99 -4.98 3.42
C ARG A 44 -0.48 -4.91 4.84
N LYS A 45 0.84 -4.91 5.00
CA LYS A 45 1.43 -4.84 6.29
C LYS A 45 1.07 -3.54 6.98
N LEU A 46 1.11 -2.43 6.27
CA LEU A 46 0.77 -1.15 6.85
C LEU A 46 -0.70 -1.10 7.26
N LEU A 47 -1.56 -1.64 6.43
CA LEU A 47 -2.97 -1.64 6.73
C LEU A 47 -3.27 -2.52 7.93
N LEU A 48 -2.57 -3.63 8.03
CA LEU A 48 -2.77 -4.52 9.16
C LEU A 48 -2.32 -3.85 10.44
N LEU A 49 -1.22 -3.16 10.40
CA LEU A 49 -0.73 -2.48 11.57
C LEU A 49 -1.68 -1.40 12.01
N GLN A 50 -2.15 -0.60 11.08
CA GLN A 50 -3.05 0.46 11.44
C GLN A 50 -4.45 -0.02 11.75
N GLY A 51 -4.95 -0.91 10.94
CA GLY A 51 -6.28 -1.43 11.15
C GLY A 51 -6.34 -2.30 12.37
N THR A 52 -5.30 -3.06 12.56
CA THR A 52 -5.27 -3.95 13.68
C THR A 52 -5.21 -3.18 14.96
N ASN A 53 -4.52 -2.08 14.94
CA ASN A 53 -4.46 -1.27 16.07
C ASN A 53 -5.83 -0.84 16.44
N ALA A 54 -6.58 -0.42 15.47
CA ALA A 54 -7.89 0.02 15.73
C ALA A 54 -8.74 -1.08 16.29
N VAL A 55 -8.58 -2.22 15.75
CA VAL A 55 -9.37 -3.34 16.16
C VAL A 55 -8.92 -3.88 17.43
N LYS A 56 -7.68 -4.13 17.52
CA LYS A 56 -7.24 -4.75 18.61
C LYS A 56 -7.23 -3.96 19.73
N ASN A 57 -7.18 -2.82 19.52
CA ASN A 57 -7.23 -2.09 20.52
C ASN A 57 -8.15 -2.41 21.42
N LYS A 58 -8.94 -2.92 21.09
CA LYS A 58 -9.84 -3.29 21.86
C LYS A 58 -9.48 -4.26 22.59
N LYS A 59 -8.80 -4.67 22.68
CA LYS A 59 -8.36 -5.58 23.38
C LYS A 59 -8.12 -5.64 23.94
#